data_b048bfea5bdd41621690470490dbdba8
#
_entry.id   b048bfea5bdd41621690470490dbdba8
#
_cell.length_a   1.000
_cell.length_b   1.000
_cell.length_c   1.000
_cell.angle_alpha   90.00
_cell.angle_beta   90.00
_cell.angle_gamma   90.00
#
_symmetry.space_group_name_H-M   'P 1'
#
loop_
_entity.id
_entity.type
_entity.pdbx_description
1 polymer ?
#
loop_
_entity_poly.entity_id
_entity_poly.type
_entity_poly.pdbx_seq_one_letter_code
_entity_poly.pdbx_strand_id
1 'polypeptide(L)'
;MDYSDMEIVYQKYSRLVYGFLYSHTHNSEWSEEMTQETFLKASMSISRYDASCKLSVWLCQIAKHILWQELRKKNRFKMVELTDDLPDVSISEGETFVIRQENKIELYQAIHLLPEQEREVVLYRISGDLSFREIGEIMGKSENWCRTVFFRAKQKIRKEISRNE
;
A
#
# COMPACT_ATOMS: atom_id res chain seq x y z
N MET A 1 13.33 22.07 -2.71
CA MET A 1 13.83 20.69 -2.54
C MET A 1 14.73 20.37 -3.71
N ASP A 2 15.97 20.01 -3.43
CA ASP A 2 17.01 19.72 -4.43
C ASP A 2 17.04 18.20 -4.71
N TYR A 3 17.80 17.76 -5.74
CA TYR A 3 17.93 16.33 -6.08
C TYR A 3 18.41 15.45 -4.91
N SER A 4 19.26 15.97 -4.04
CA SER A 4 19.69 15.25 -2.83
C SER A 4 18.56 15.00 -1.84
N ASP A 5 17.54 15.86 -1.82
CA ASP A 5 16.37 15.70 -0.97
C ASP A 5 15.47 14.56 -1.45
N MET A 6 15.40 14.35 -2.80
CA MET A 6 14.60 13.26 -3.37
C MET A 6 15.21 11.89 -3.13
N GLU A 7 16.52 11.77 -3.03
CA GLU A 7 17.16 10.51 -2.64
C GLU A 7 16.80 10.12 -1.20
N ILE A 8 16.82 11.06 -0.28
CA ILE A 8 16.40 10.85 1.11
C ILE A 8 14.91 10.47 1.17
N VAL A 9 14.07 11.14 0.38
CA VAL A 9 12.64 10.84 0.27
C VAL A 9 12.42 9.42 -0.27
N TYR A 10 13.16 9.04 -1.31
CA TYR A 10 13.10 7.69 -1.87
C TYR A 10 13.49 6.63 -0.83
N GLN A 11 14.63 6.79 -0.17
CA GLN A 11 15.10 5.85 0.86
C GLN A 11 14.07 5.68 2.00
N LYS A 12 13.42 6.76 2.39
CA LYS A 12 12.45 6.77 3.49
C LYS A 12 11.09 6.18 3.12
N TYR A 13 10.61 6.43 1.90
CA TYR A 13 9.22 6.14 1.52
C TYR A 13 9.06 5.09 0.42
N SER A 14 10.13 4.59 -0.19
CA SER A 14 10.05 3.61 -1.29
C SER A 14 9.34 2.32 -0.85
N ARG A 15 9.62 1.83 0.36
CA ARG A 15 8.96 0.64 0.89
C ARG A 15 7.45 0.82 1.09
N LEU A 16 7.03 1.99 1.56
CA LEU A 16 5.61 2.33 1.71
C LEU A 16 4.89 2.31 0.35
N VAL A 17 5.45 3.00 -0.63
CA VAL A 17 4.87 3.10 -1.98
C VAL A 17 4.85 1.74 -2.66
N TYR A 18 5.96 0.99 -2.59
CA TYR A 18 6.03 -0.36 -3.14
C TYR A 18 5.00 -1.29 -2.47
N GLY A 19 4.93 -1.30 -1.14
CA GLY A 19 3.97 -2.14 -0.40
C GLY A 19 2.53 -1.86 -0.79
N PHE A 20 2.17 -0.58 -0.96
CA PHE A 20 0.86 -0.18 -1.45
C PHE A 20 0.59 -0.73 -2.87
N LEU A 21 1.51 -0.52 -3.80
CA LEU A 21 1.36 -0.97 -5.18
C LEU A 21 1.32 -2.49 -5.29
N TYR A 22 2.20 -3.17 -4.56
CA TYR A 22 2.25 -4.63 -4.52
C TYR A 22 0.96 -5.26 -3.98
N SER A 23 0.35 -4.64 -2.99
CA SER A 23 -0.92 -5.12 -2.42
C SER A 23 -2.07 -5.18 -3.43
N HIS A 24 -1.99 -4.38 -4.48
CA HIS A 24 -3.00 -4.33 -5.55
C HIS A 24 -2.63 -5.15 -6.78
N THR A 25 -1.35 -5.26 -7.07
CA THR A 25 -0.86 -5.89 -8.30
C THR A 25 -0.48 -7.35 -8.11
N HIS A 26 0.00 -7.71 -6.91
CA HIS A 26 0.62 -9.01 -6.60
C HIS A 26 1.73 -9.40 -7.58
N ASN A 27 2.38 -8.41 -8.18
CA ASN A 27 3.45 -8.56 -9.13
C ASN A 27 4.61 -7.64 -8.75
N SER A 28 5.78 -8.22 -8.42
CA SER A 28 6.94 -7.45 -7.93
C SER A 28 7.51 -6.53 -8.98
N GLU A 29 7.72 -7.02 -10.20
CA GLU A 29 8.29 -6.26 -11.31
C GLU A 29 7.43 -5.04 -11.64
N TRP A 30 6.14 -5.25 -11.81
CA TRP A 30 5.20 -4.17 -12.08
C TRP A 30 5.06 -3.16 -10.94
N SER A 31 5.12 -3.65 -9.69
CA SER A 31 5.11 -2.77 -8.51
C SER A 31 6.38 -1.94 -8.42
N GLU A 32 7.53 -2.51 -8.77
CA GLU A 32 8.81 -1.80 -8.83
C GLU A 32 8.80 -0.69 -9.87
N GLU A 33 8.35 -0.99 -11.09
CA GLU A 33 8.20 -0.01 -12.17
C GLU A 33 7.31 1.16 -11.76
N MET A 34 6.14 0.88 -11.21
CA MET A 34 5.22 1.92 -10.74
C MET A 34 5.76 2.69 -9.53
N THR A 35 6.56 2.06 -8.67
CA THR A 35 7.26 2.75 -7.58
C THR A 35 8.24 3.76 -8.14
N GLN A 36 9.08 3.37 -9.09
CA GLN A 36 10.03 4.26 -9.75
C GLN A 36 9.31 5.41 -10.47
N GLU A 37 8.23 5.12 -11.19
CA GLU A 37 7.41 6.13 -11.86
C GLU A 37 6.78 7.11 -10.84
N THR A 38 6.35 6.62 -9.68
CA THR A 38 5.81 7.46 -8.60
C THR A 38 6.85 8.49 -8.14
N PHE A 39 8.07 8.07 -7.87
CA PHE A 39 9.13 8.99 -7.44
C PHE A 39 9.62 9.91 -8.55
N LEU A 40 9.62 9.46 -9.80
CA LEU A 40 9.90 10.30 -10.95
C LEU A 40 8.84 11.42 -11.08
N LYS A 41 7.56 11.08 -11.01
CA LYS A 41 6.47 12.08 -11.03
C LYS A 41 6.51 12.99 -9.81
N ALA A 42 6.84 12.45 -8.65
CA ALA A 42 7.03 13.23 -7.43
C ALA A 42 8.15 14.26 -7.59
N SER A 43 9.30 13.87 -8.12
CA SER A 43 10.42 14.80 -8.35
C SER A 43 10.07 15.94 -9.31
N MET A 44 9.29 15.66 -10.35
CA MET A 44 8.82 16.65 -11.31
C MET A 44 7.76 17.60 -10.76
N SER A 45 7.03 17.20 -9.73
CA SER A 45 5.92 17.95 -9.14
C SER A 45 6.17 18.43 -7.71
N ILE A 46 7.35 18.19 -7.16
CA ILE A 46 7.70 18.55 -5.78
C ILE A 46 7.58 20.04 -5.49
N SER A 47 7.83 20.88 -6.51
CA SER A 47 7.64 22.33 -6.41
C SER A 47 6.20 22.77 -6.17
N ARG A 48 5.23 21.88 -6.45
CA ARG A 48 3.79 22.11 -6.22
C ARG A 48 3.31 21.52 -4.90
N TYR A 49 4.18 20.80 -4.20
CA TYR A 49 3.86 20.26 -2.88
C TYR A 49 3.89 21.40 -1.86
N ASP A 50 2.72 21.75 -1.36
CA ASP A 50 2.48 22.88 -0.44
C ASP A 50 2.44 22.47 1.05
N ALA A 51 2.79 21.21 1.35
CA ALA A 51 2.72 20.63 2.69
C ALA A 51 1.32 20.67 3.34
N SER A 52 0.26 20.79 2.55
CA SER A 52 -1.13 20.70 3.03
C SER A 52 -1.48 19.31 3.58
N CYS A 53 -0.74 18.28 3.17
CA CYS A 53 -0.77 16.93 3.72
C CYS A 53 0.67 16.43 3.96
N LYS A 54 0.82 15.34 4.71
CA LYS A 54 2.15 14.71 4.87
C LYS A 54 2.69 14.20 3.53
N LEU A 55 4.00 14.25 3.37
CA LEU A 55 4.68 13.80 2.15
C LEU A 55 4.37 12.33 1.82
N SER A 56 4.23 11.45 2.82
CA SER A 56 3.81 10.06 2.63
C SER A 56 2.43 9.94 1.98
N VAL A 57 1.47 10.76 2.41
CA VAL A 57 0.11 10.81 1.86
C VAL A 57 0.15 11.29 0.40
N TRP A 58 0.90 12.35 0.13
CA TRP A 58 1.05 12.90 -1.21
C TRP A 58 1.68 11.89 -2.18
N LEU A 59 2.73 11.17 -1.75
CA LEU A 59 3.35 10.10 -2.55
C LEU A 59 2.36 8.94 -2.82
N CYS A 60 1.60 8.52 -1.81
CA CYS A 60 0.58 7.49 -1.99
C CYS A 60 -0.54 7.92 -2.95
N GLN A 61 -0.92 9.20 -2.97
CA GLN A 61 -1.88 9.72 -3.94
C GLN A 61 -1.34 9.66 -5.37
N ILE A 62 -0.05 9.99 -5.59
CA ILE A 62 0.59 9.84 -6.89
C ILE A 62 0.62 8.37 -7.30
N ALA A 63 1.05 7.47 -6.41
CA ALA A 63 1.08 6.03 -6.67
C ALA A 63 -0.29 5.47 -7.02
N LYS A 64 -1.32 5.86 -6.28
CA LYS A 64 -2.71 5.48 -6.55
C LYS A 64 -3.16 5.91 -7.95
N HIS A 65 -2.81 7.13 -8.35
CA HIS A 65 -3.16 7.65 -9.67
C HIS A 65 -2.48 6.84 -10.79
N ILE A 66 -1.20 6.52 -10.64
CA ILE A 66 -0.45 5.68 -11.58
C ILE A 66 -1.09 4.28 -11.67
N LEU A 67 -1.37 3.66 -10.53
CA LEU A 67 -2.01 2.35 -10.48
C LEU A 67 -3.34 2.32 -11.25
N TRP A 68 -4.20 3.31 -11.02
CA TRP A 68 -5.48 3.40 -11.72
C TRP A 68 -5.32 3.60 -13.23
N GLN A 69 -4.33 4.37 -13.66
CA GLN A 69 -4.03 4.54 -15.09
C GLN A 69 -3.58 3.21 -15.71
N GLU A 70 -2.69 2.48 -15.04
CA GLU A 70 -2.19 1.18 -15.51
C GLU A 70 -3.28 0.11 -15.53
N LEU A 71 -4.12 0.04 -14.51
CA LEU A 71 -5.26 -0.87 -14.47
C LEU A 71 -6.26 -0.58 -15.61
N ARG A 72 -6.51 0.68 -15.94
CA ARG A 72 -7.37 1.05 -17.09
C ARG A 72 -6.75 0.60 -18.40
N LYS A 73 -5.44 0.76 -18.59
CA LYS A 73 -4.73 0.27 -19.78
C LYS A 73 -4.85 -1.26 -19.90
N LYS A 74 -4.61 -2.01 -18.80
CA LYS A 74 -4.72 -3.47 -18.78
C LYS A 74 -6.15 -3.95 -19.01
N ASN A 75 -7.17 -3.30 -18.48
CA ASN A 75 -8.57 -3.66 -18.74
C ASN A 75 -8.99 -3.47 -20.20
N ARG A 76 -8.31 -2.60 -20.95
CA ARG A 76 -8.50 -2.49 -22.40
C ARG A 76 -7.85 -3.64 -23.18
N PHE A 77 -6.90 -4.35 -22.57
CA PHE A 77 -6.16 -5.46 -23.18
C PHE A 77 -6.50 -6.83 -22.56
N LYS A 78 -7.54 -6.93 -21.69
CA LYS A 78 -7.83 -8.18 -21.01
C LYS A 78 -8.47 -9.19 -21.91
N MET A 79 -7.66 -10.17 -22.26
CA MET A 79 -7.86 -11.59 -21.96
C MET A 79 -6.50 -12.27 -21.88
N VAL A 80 -5.82 -12.36 -20.71
CA VAL A 80 -4.78 -13.38 -20.45
C VAL A 80 -4.45 -13.46 -18.94
N GLU A 81 -4.69 -14.62 -18.40
CA GLU A 81 -4.07 -15.43 -17.35
C GLU A 81 -3.38 -14.78 -16.14
N LEU A 82 -3.91 -15.21 -14.99
CA LEU A 82 -3.32 -15.12 -13.64
C LEU A 82 -2.19 -16.14 -13.52
N THR A 83 -1.00 -15.71 -13.15
CA THR A 83 0.06 -16.59 -12.65
C THR A 83 0.43 -16.22 -11.22
N ASP A 84 0.41 -17.28 -10.38
CA ASP A 84 0.86 -17.25 -8.99
C ASP A 84 2.39 -17.15 -8.92
N ASP A 85 2.87 -16.06 -8.33
CA ASP A 85 4.20 -16.02 -7.72
C ASP A 85 4.20 -15.00 -6.58
N LEU A 86 4.42 -15.50 -5.36
CA LEU A 86 4.51 -14.71 -4.12
C LEU A 86 5.98 -14.32 -3.88
N PRO A 87 6.37 -13.06 -3.94
CA PRO A 87 7.69 -12.64 -3.53
C PRO A 87 7.78 -12.21 -2.07
N ASP A 88 8.93 -12.43 -1.53
CA ASP A 88 9.36 -12.19 -0.17
C ASP A 88 9.41 -10.68 0.16
N VAL A 89 8.48 -10.18 0.97
CA VAL A 89 8.48 -8.79 1.45
C VAL A 89 8.97 -8.74 2.88
N SER A 90 10.21 -8.31 3.08
CA SER A 90 10.71 -8.02 4.42
C SER A 90 10.09 -6.75 4.97
N ILE A 91 9.28 -6.87 6.01
CA ILE A 91 8.66 -5.75 6.72
C ILE A 91 9.65 -5.20 7.74
N SER A 92 9.88 -3.88 7.72
CA SER A 92 10.69 -3.21 8.73
C SER A 92 9.93 -3.09 10.06
N GLU A 93 10.65 -3.36 11.13
CA GLU A 93 10.22 -3.26 12.52
C GLU A 93 9.81 -1.81 12.87
N GLY A 94 8.54 -1.63 13.19
CA GLY A 94 7.98 -0.39 13.72
C GLY A 94 6.57 -0.63 14.22
N GLU A 95 6.45 -0.94 15.50
CA GLU A 95 5.25 -1.07 16.31
C GLU A 95 4.19 -2.10 15.96
N THR A 96 4.35 -3.25 16.58
CA THR A 96 3.37 -4.07 17.29
C THR A 96 2.27 -4.73 16.46
N PHE A 97 2.62 -5.35 15.38
CA PHE A 97 2.27 -6.74 15.17
C PHE A 97 3.56 -7.55 15.34
N VAL A 98 3.86 -8.03 16.54
CA VAL A 98 4.86 -9.07 16.74
C VAL A 98 4.29 -10.35 16.11
N ILE A 99 4.43 -10.42 14.79
CA ILE A 99 4.12 -11.62 14.04
C ILE A 99 5.42 -12.40 14.00
N ARG A 100 5.46 -13.51 14.71
CA ARG A 100 6.51 -14.51 14.54
C ARG A 100 6.58 -14.83 13.04
N GLN A 101 7.77 -15.01 12.49
CA GLN A 101 7.97 -15.22 11.04
C GLN A 101 7.12 -16.37 10.46
N GLU A 102 6.77 -17.36 11.28
CA GLU A 102 5.94 -18.50 10.89
C GLU A 102 4.49 -18.13 10.55
N ASN A 103 3.95 -17.05 11.13
CA ASN A 103 2.55 -16.64 10.91
C ASN A 103 2.40 -15.51 9.87
N LYS A 104 3.50 -15.08 9.25
CA LYS A 104 3.49 -13.94 8.34
C LYS A 104 2.74 -14.25 7.03
N ILE A 105 2.97 -15.43 6.47
CA ILE A 105 2.30 -15.89 5.25
C ILE A 105 0.79 -16.01 5.48
N GLU A 106 0.37 -16.63 6.59
CA GLU A 106 -1.04 -16.79 6.95
C GLU A 106 -1.74 -15.43 7.12
N LEU A 107 -1.05 -14.47 7.73
CA LEU A 107 -1.58 -13.10 7.85
C LEU A 107 -1.81 -12.47 6.48
N TYR A 108 -0.85 -12.57 5.57
CA TYR A 108 -1.00 -12.00 4.23
C TYR A 108 -2.07 -12.72 3.41
N GLN A 109 -2.19 -14.04 3.55
CA GLN A 109 -3.28 -14.80 2.95
C GLN A 109 -4.64 -14.33 3.48
N ALA A 110 -4.77 -14.17 4.79
CA ALA A 110 -5.99 -13.65 5.41
C ALA A 110 -6.31 -12.21 4.96
N ILE A 111 -5.30 -11.36 4.83
CA ILE A 111 -5.46 -9.99 4.30
C ILE A 111 -5.92 -10.04 2.83
N HIS A 112 -5.38 -10.98 2.04
CA HIS A 112 -5.75 -11.14 0.64
C HIS A 112 -7.22 -11.51 0.44
N LEU A 113 -7.80 -12.26 1.37
CA LEU A 113 -9.23 -12.65 1.36
C LEU A 113 -10.18 -11.50 1.72
N LEU A 114 -9.67 -10.38 2.23
CA LEU A 114 -10.50 -9.23 2.55
C LEU A 114 -11.07 -8.56 1.29
N PRO A 115 -12.27 -7.96 1.37
CA PRO A 115 -12.76 -7.04 0.35
C PRO A 115 -11.74 -5.92 0.08
N GLU A 116 -11.67 -5.44 -1.15
CA GLU A 116 -10.66 -4.48 -1.61
C GLU A 116 -10.48 -3.27 -0.69
N GLN A 117 -11.57 -2.62 -0.29
CA GLN A 117 -11.50 -1.44 0.58
C GLN A 117 -10.98 -1.78 1.99
N GLU A 118 -11.36 -2.91 2.55
CA GLU A 118 -10.89 -3.36 3.87
C GLU A 118 -9.40 -3.69 3.81
N ARG A 119 -8.97 -4.41 2.77
CA ARG A 119 -7.57 -4.74 2.50
C ARG A 119 -6.72 -3.49 2.36
N GLU A 120 -7.19 -2.51 1.59
CA GLU A 120 -6.49 -1.23 1.38
C GLU A 120 -6.25 -0.48 2.70
N VAL A 121 -7.27 -0.34 3.54
CA VAL A 121 -7.15 0.29 4.86
C VAL A 121 -6.13 -0.44 5.75
N VAL A 122 -6.19 -1.78 5.78
CA VAL A 122 -5.26 -2.60 6.59
C VAL A 122 -3.82 -2.40 6.12
N LEU A 123 -3.58 -2.45 4.82
CA LEU A 123 -2.23 -2.32 4.26
C LEU A 123 -1.63 -0.93 4.47
N TYR A 124 -2.41 0.13 4.30
CA TYR A 124 -1.96 1.49 4.64
C TYR A 124 -1.59 1.62 6.11
N ARG A 125 -2.34 0.97 6.99
CA ARG A 125 -2.07 1.02 8.43
C ARG A 125 -0.83 0.22 8.81
N ILE A 126 -0.64 -0.97 8.24
CA ILE A 126 0.48 -1.88 8.57
C ILE A 126 1.78 -1.44 7.89
N SER A 127 1.75 -1.18 6.60
CA SER A 127 2.95 -0.91 5.80
C SER A 127 3.38 0.55 5.84
N GLY A 128 2.45 1.47 6.08
CA GLY A 128 2.67 2.91 5.93
C GLY A 128 2.73 3.67 7.24
N ASP A 129 2.42 3.03 8.35
CA ASP A 129 2.25 3.73 9.64
C ASP A 129 1.38 5.00 9.52
N LEU A 130 0.38 4.95 8.62
CA LEU A 130 -0.53 6.05 8.39
C LEU A 130 -1.63 6.08 9.44
N SER A 131 -1.97 7.27 9.91
CA SER A 131 -3.15 7.49 10.76
C SER A 131 -4.43 7.24 9.98
N PHE A 132 -5.54 6.93 10.66
CA PHE A 132 -6.84 6.76 9.99
C PHE A 132 -7.32 8.02 9.27
N ARG A 133 -6.90 9.19 9.72
CA ARG A 133 -7.15 10.46 9.05
C ARG A 133 -6.43 10.51 7.71
N GLU A 134 -5.14 10.18 7.67
CA GLU A 134 -4.33 10.15 6.45
C GLU A 134 -4.84 9.11 5.45
N ILE A 135 -5.22 7.94 5.94
CA ILE A 135 -5.86 6.90 5.13
C ILE A 135 -7.16 7.43 4.52
N GLY A 136 -7.97 8.13 5.32
CA GLY A 136 -9.19 8.78 4.85
C GLY A 136 -8.95 9.79 3.74
N GLU A 137 -7.91 10.62 3.87
CA GLU A 137 -7.49 11.57 2.83
C GLU A 137 -7.10 10.87 1.52
N ILE A 138 -6.36 9.75 1.61
CA ILE A 138 -5.96 8.96 0.43
C ILE A 138 -7.17 8.31 -0.25
N MET A 139 -8.08 7.75 0.55
CA MET A 139 -9.21 6.97 0.06
C MET A 139 -10.47 7.79 -0.26
N GLY A 140 -10.48 9.08 0.08
CA GLY A 140 -11.67 9.93 -0.02
C GLY A 140 -12.78 9.51 0.96
N LYS A 141 -12.41 9.06 2.17
CA LYS A 141 -13.30 8.58 3.23
C LYS A 141 -13.06 9.34 4.53
N SER A 142 -14.02 9.27 5.46
CA SER A 142 -13.84 9.85 6.79
C SER A 142 -12.88 9.02 7.64
N GLU A 143 -12.20 9.67 8.60
CA GLU A 143 -11.37 8.98 9.59
C GLU A 143 -12.15 7.89 10.34
N ASN A 144 -13.38 8.21 10.76
CA ASN A 144 -14.22 7.27 11.49
C ASN A 144 -14.60 6.05 10.64
N TRP A 145 -14.85 6.25 9.35
CA TRP A 145 -15.08 5.16 8.41
C TRP A 145 -13.85 4.24 8.32
N CYS A 146 -12.66 4.80 8.14
CA CYS A 146 -11.40 4.03 8.08
C CYS A 146 -11.16 3.24 9.37
N ARG A 147 -11.40 3.85 10.52
CA ARG A 147 -11.29 3.20 11.83
C ARG A 147 -12.24 2.02 11.95
N THR A 148 -13.50 2.20 11.60
CA THR A 148 -14.53 1.14 11.65
C THR A 148 -14.19 -0.01 10.72
N VAL A 149 -13.77 0.30 9.49
CA VAL A 149 -13.37 -0.69 8.49
C VAL A 149 -12.16 -1.49 8.96
N PHE A 150 -11.15 -0.81 9.52
CA PHE A 150 -9.97 -1.48 10.06
C PHE A 150 -10.32 -2.47 11.18
N PHE A 151 -11.17 -2.08 12.11
CA PHE A 151 -11.59 -2.99 13.20
C PHE A 151 -12.37 -4.21 12.69
N ARG A 152 -13.25 -4.03 11.71
CA ARG A 152 -13.96 -5.16 11.06
C ARG A 152 -12.99 -6.08 10.33
N ALA A 153 -12.07 -5.52 9.56
CA ALA A 153 -11.04 -6.29 8.88
C ALA A 153 -10.17 -7.09 9.85
N LYS A 154 -9.75 -6.47 10.96
CA LYS A 154 -8.97 -7.13 12.01
C LYS A 154 -9.72 -8.35 12.60
N GLN A 155 -11.03 -8.25 12.80
CA GLN A 155 -11.84 -9.38 13.27
C GLN A 155 -11.91 -10.52 12.23
N LYS A 156 -12.08 -10.19 10.95
CA LYS A 156 -12.07 -11.17 9.86
C LYS A 156 -10.74 -11.89 9.74
N ILE A 157 -9.63 -11.15 9.78
CA ILE A 157 -8.26 -11.70 9.75
C ILE A 157 -8.08 -12.68 10.91
N ARG A 158 -8.44 -12.27 12.14
CA ARG A 158 -8.30 -13.10 13.33
C ARG A 158 -9.10 -14.40 13.22
N LYS A 159 -10.33 -14.31 12.70
CA LYS A 159 -11.18 -15.48 12.47
C LYS A 159 -10.61 -16.43 11.43
N GLU A 160 -10.00 -15.90 10.37
CA GLU A 160 -9.43 -16.73 9.31
C GLU A 160 -8.17 -17.47 9.80
N ILE A 161 -7.28 -16.79 10.52
CA ILE A 161 -6.10 -17.43 11.12
C ILE A 161 -6.50 -18.53 12.10
N SER A 162 -7.50 -18.29 12.98
CA SER A 162 -7.98 -19.32 13.93
C SER A 162 -8.70 -20.50 13.27
N ARG A 163 -9.05 -20.44 12.00
CA ARG A 163 -9.64 -21.58 11.27
C ARG A 163 -8.58 -22.49 10.67
N ASN A 164 -7.36 -21.99 10.53
CA ASN A 164 -6.24 -22.73 9.96
C ASN A 164 -5.36 -23.39 11.04
N GLU A 165 -5.60 -23.12 12.32
CA GLU A 165 -5.05 -23.83 13.49
C GLU A 165 -5.91 -25.05 13.84
#